data_dd8b2cc3172949f7f76366e0968fea55
#
_entry.id   dd8b2cc3172949f7f76366e0968fea55
#
_cell.length_a   1.000
_cell.length_b   1.000
_cell.length_c   1.000
_cell.angle_alpha   90.00
_cell.angle_beta   90.00
_cell.angle_gamma   90.00
#
_symmetry.space_group_name_H-M   'P 1'
#
loop_
_entity.id
_entity.type
_entity.pdbx_description
1 polymer ?
#
loop_
_entity_poly.entity_id
_entity_poly.type
_entity_poly.pdbx_seq_one_letter_code
_entity_poly.pdbx_strand_id
1 'polypeptide(L)'
;MNTQITSRSSIMRRARKLLPALYLVIAIVACSLLPFASPTAWAELQEDSGIWGNATARGNFGYVSPDLKRWLWWMEGQARFRECCNSEFALNQSLIRPGIGYALTDRSTVWLGYAHVGNYLPDNTEVQESRIWQQFMWSGSTPLGAFTSRTRLEQRWQANGSDTGSRFRQFFQFSWPIAFLPATDFVVWDEAFVNLNQTDWGPRVQAHQGLDQNRGFVGIGYRISPEIKTVIGYMNQYIPSHSAANDRMNHILSVTVFLDYFKN
;
A
#
# COMPACT_ATOMS: atom_id res chain seq x y z
N MET A 1 -35.03 -38.76 2.64
CA MET A 1 -34.69 -37.94 3.80
C MET A 1 -33.17 -37.89 4.11
N ASN A 2 -32.29 -38.22 3.14
CA ASN A 2 -30.85 -38.38 3.37
C ASN A 2 -29.94 -37.35 2.67
N THR A 3 -30.49 -36.35 1.98
CA THR A 3 -29.69 -35.38 1.19
C THR A 3 -29.35 -34.09 1.95
N GLN A 4 -29.93 -33.82 3.10
CA GLN A 4 -29.65 -32.63 3.90
C GLN A 4 -28.49 -32.79 4.93
N ILE A 5 -28.17 -34.03 5.30
CA ILE A 5 -27.15 -34.28 6.36
C ILE A 5 -25.72 -34.17 5.80
N THR A 6 -25.53 -34.52 4.51
CA THR A 6 -24.19 -34.43 3.86
C THR A 6 -23.76 -33.00 3.56
N SER A 7 -24.68 -32.05 3.38
CA SER A 7 -24.37 -30.64 3.13
C SER A 7 -23.81 -29.93 4.38
N ARG A 8 -24.37 -30.17 5.56
CA ARG A 8 -23.92 -29.53 6.82
C ARG A 8 -22.52 -29.98 7.25
N SER A 9 -22.19 -31.26 7.03
CA SER A 9 -20.86 -31.79 7.41
C SER A 9 -19.74 -31.26 6.52
N SER A 10 -20.00 -30.98 5.26
CA SER A 10 -19.04 -30.39 4.32
C SER A 10 -18.77 -28.91 4.61
N ILE A 11 -19.80 -28.17 5.03
CA ILE A 11 -19.69 -26.76 5.41
C ILE A 11 -18.87 -26.63 6.71
N MET A 12 -19.12 -27.46 7.73
CA MET A 12 -18.35 -27.43 8.98
C MET A 12 -16.90 -27.87 8.80
N ARG A 13 -16.59 -28.81 7.92
CA ARG A 13 -15.20 -29.19 7.61
C ARG A 13 -14.46 -28.07 6.85
N ARG A 14 -15.14 -27.32 5.99
CA ARG A 14 -14.56 -26.14 5.33
C ARG A 14 -14.31 -25.02 6.34
N ALA A 15 -15.26 -24.73 7.22
CA ALA A 15 -15.09 -23.71 8.27
C ALA A 15 -13.91 -24.01 9.22
N ARG A 16 -13.70 -25.26 9.64
CA ARG A 16 -12.57 -25.65 10.49
C ARG A 16 -11.19 -25.48 9.83
N LYS A 17 -11.10 -25.65 8.52
CA LYS A 17 -9.84 -25.40 7.76
C LYS A 17 -9.56 -23.91 7.56
N LEU A 18 -10.55 -23.06 7.76
CA LEU A 18 -10.48 -21.60 7.51
C LEU A 18 -10.11 -20.80 8.77
N LEU A 19 -10.37 -21.36 9.97
CA LEU A 19 -10.05 -20.72 11.24
C LEU A 19 -8.58 -20.29 11.36
N PRO A 20 -7.56 -21.12 11.04
CA PRO A 20 -6.16 -20.72 11.20
C PRO A 20 -5.76 -19.54 10.31
N ALA A 21 -6.29 -19.49 9.06
CA ALA A 21 -6.00 -18.39 8.14
C ALA A 21 -6.68 -17.08 8.59
N LEU A 22 -7.89 -17.18 9.16
CA LEU A 22 -8.60 -16.04 9.73
C LEU A 22 -7.87 -15.50 10.98
N TYR A 23 -7.37 -16.38 11.85
CA TYR A 23 -6.57 -15.99 13.02
C TYR A 23 -5.27 -15.33 12.61
N LEU A 24 -4.59 -15.83 11.57
CA LEU A 24 -3.36 -15.23 11.06
C LEU A 24 -3.61 -13.81 10.50
N VAL A 25 -4.69 -13.61 9.76
CA VAL A 25 -5.07 -12.29 9.23
C VAL A 25 -5.49 -11.33 10.35
N ILE A 26 -6.28 -11.81 11.32
CA ILE A 26 -6.66 -11.02 12.50
C ILE A 26 -5.40 -10.67 13.32
N ALA A 27 -4.44 -11.58 13.46
CA ALA A 27 -3.18 -11.33 14.16
C ALA A 27 -2.32 -10.30 13.40
N ILE A 28 -2.24 -10.36 12.08
CA ILE A 28 -1.51 -9.37 11.26
C ILE A 28 -2.18 -7.99 11.38
N VAL A 29 -3.50 -7.92 11.27
CA VAL A 29 -4.27 -6.66 11.43
C VAL A 29 -4.20 -6.16 12.88
N ALA A 30 -4.26 -7.03 13.86
CA ALA A 30 -4.12 -6.66 15.27
C ALA A 30 -2.70 -6.19 15.60
N CYS A 31 -1.65 -6.80 15.04
CA CYS A 31 -0.27 -6.32 15.18
C CYS A 31 -0.05 -4.95 14.54
N SER A 32 -0.74 -4.65 13.43
CA SER A 32 -0.64 -3.33 12.78
C SER A 32 -1.46 -2.24 13.47
N LEU A 33 -2.50 -2.64 14.24
CA LEU A 33 -3.33 -1.74 15.03
C LEU A 33 -2.82 -1.54 16.47
N LEU A 34 -1.92 -2.42 16.95
CA LEU A 34 -1.24 -2.21 18.21
C LEU A 34 -0.11 -1.20 17.97
N PRO A 35 -0.16 0.02 18.53
CA PRO A 35 1.04 0.80 18.65
C PRO A 35 2.05 -0.08 19.39
N PHE A 36 3.27 -0.21 18.87
CA PHE A 36 4.36 -0.84 19.61
C PHE A 36 4.49 -0.08 20.93
N ALA A 37 3.81 -0.59 21.96
CA ALA A 37 3.81 -0.01 23.28
C ALA A 37 5.20 -0.24 23.87
N SER A 38 6.09 0.67 23.62
CA SER A 38 7.22 0.90 24.51
C SER A 38 6.64 1.45 25.80
N PRO A 39 6.95 0.88 26.99
CA PRO A 39 6.37 1.29 28.26
C PRO A 39 6.94 2.64 28.80
N THR A 40 7.51 3.48 27.95
CA THR A 40 8.09 4.75 28.35
C THR A 40 7.35 5.89 27.68
N ALA A 41 6.60 6.62 28.51
CA ALA A 41 5.94 7.91 28.26
C ALA A 41 4.87 7.86 27.15
N TRP A 42 3.64 8.15 27.51
CA TRP A 42 2.58 8.59 26.62
C TRP A 42 3.01 9.92 25.98
N ALA A 43 3.84 9.86 24.92
CA ALA A 43 4.07 11.01 24.09
C ALA A 43 2.70 11.39 23.51
N GLU A 44 2.34 12.66 23.63
CA GLU A 44 1.10 13.17 23.08
C GLU A 44 1.10 12.93 21.57
N LEU A 45 0.15 12.12 21.08
CA LEU A 45 0.07 11.73 19.68
C LEU A 45 -0.44 12.94 18.88
N GLN A 46 0.33 13.40 17.90
CA GLN A 46 -0.14 14.43 16.98
C GLN A 46 -1.01 13.78 15.90
N GLU A 47 -2.27 14.15 15.85
CA GLU A 47 -3.22 13.66 14.87
C GLU A 47 -3.39 14.65 13.72
N ASP A 48 -3.56 14.13 12.50
CA ASP A 48 -3.72 14.92 11.28
C ASP A 48 -4.71 14.20 10.34
N SER A 49 -5.41 14.95 9.50
CA SER A 49 -6.39 14.42 8.55
C SER A 49 -5.95 14.62 7.11
N GLY A 50 -6.33 13.70 6.22
CA GLY A 50 -5.95 13.81 4.82
C GLY A 50 -6.85 13.05 3.84
N ILE A 51 -6.67 13.37 2.56
CA ILE A 51 -7.32 12.67 1.44
C ILE A 51 -6.23 12.26 0.45
N TRP A 52 -6.19 10.97 0.09
CA TRP A 52 -5.22 10.46 -0.87
C TRP A 52 -5.91 9.85 -2.08
N GLY A 53 -5.65 10.44 -3.24
CA GLY A 53 -6.03 9.91 -4.54
C GLY A 53 -4.87 9.13 -5.16
N ASN A 54 -5.16 7.94 -5.69
CA ASN A 54 -4.22 7.10 -6.42
C ASN A 54 -4.88 6.56 -7.68
N ALA A 55 -4.19 6.64 -8.82
CA ALA A 55 -4.53 5.94 -10.04
C ALA A 55 -3.35 5.06 -10.45
N THR A 56 -3.60 3.76 -10.64
CA THR A 56 -2.58 2.81 -11.07
C THR A 56 -3.05 2.10 -12.33
N ALA A 57 -2.36 2.32 -13.45
CA ALA A 57 -2.53 1.58 -14.69
C ALA A 57 -1.39 0.59 -14.85
N ARG A 58 -1.71 -0.65 -15.22
CA ARG A 58 -0.72 -1.70 -15.46
C ARG A 58 -1.23 -2.70 -16.48
N GLY A 59 -0.30 -3.37 -17.14
CA GLY A 59 -0.67 -4.36 -18.14
C GLY A 59 0.55 -5.11 -18.63
N ASN A 60 0.35 -5.88 -19.70
CA ASN A 60 1.44 -6.58 -20.39
C ASN A 60 1.64 -6.05 -21.81
N PHE A 61 2.82 -6.31 -22.39
CA PHE A 61 3.13 -5.96 -23.76
C PHE A 61 2.61 -6.97 -24.80
N GLY A 62 1.72 -7.91 -24.40
CA GLY A 62 1.09 -8.86 -25.29
C GLY A 62 0.23 -8.22 -26.39
N TYR A 63 -0.18 -6.95 -26.24
CA TYR A 63 -0.84 -6.17 -27.29
C TYR A 63 0.13 -5.75 -28.40
N VAL A 64 1.42 -5.65 -28.11
CA VAL A 64 2.46 -5.35 -29.09
C VAL A 64 2.91 -6.62 -29.81
N SER A 65 3.23 -7.66 -29.05
CA SER A 65 3.59 -8.98 -29.56
C SER A 65 3.23 -10.07 -28.53
N PRO A 66 2.70 -11.24 -28.96
CA PRO A 66 2.45 -12.39 -28.09
C PRO A 66 3.71 -12.84 -27.31
N ASP A 67 4.90 -12.70 -27.89
CA ASP A 67 6.18 -13.07 -27.27
C ASP A 67 6.54 -12.17 -26.09
N LEU A 68 6.00 -10.95 -26.05
CA LEU A 68 6.21 -9.98 -25.00
C LEU A 68 5.18 -10.06 -23.86
N LYS A 69 4.33 -11.06 -23.83
CA LYS A 69 3.25 -11.25 -22.87
C LYS A 69 3.74 -11.32 -21.41
N ARG A 70 4.96 -11.79 -21.18
CA ARG A 70 5.58 -11.84 -19.84
C ARG A 70 6.20 -10.50 -19.41
N TRP A 71 6.40 -9.57 -20.33
CA TRP A 71 6.88 -8.22 -20.03
C TRP A 71 5.70 -7.35 -19.64
N LEU A 72 5.86 -6.60 -18.55
CA LEU A 72 4.80 -5.86 -17.88
C LEU A 72 5.18 -4.38 -17.81
N TRP A 73 4.16 -3.53 -17.81
CA TRP A 73 4.32 -2.10 -17.58
C TRP A 73 3.44 -1.63 -16.42
N TRP A 74 3.91 -0.58 -15.76
CA TRP A 74 3.27 0.05 -14.60
C TRP A 74 3.34 1.56 -14.76
N MET A 75 2.22 2.26 -14.53
CA MET A 75 2.15 3.70 -14.41
C MET A 75 1.26 4.02 -13.22
N GLU A 76 1.77 4.80 -12.28
CA GLU A 76 1.04 5.19 -11.09
C GLU A 76 1.15 6.70 -10.88
N GLY A 77 0.01 7.35 -10.60
CA GLY A 77 -0.08 8.74 -10.19
C GLY A 77 -0.77 8.86 -8.84
N GLN A 78 -0.25 9.68 -7.93
CA GLN A 78 -0.85 9.97 -6.65
C GLN A 78 -0.91 11.48 -6.40
N ALA A 79 -2.01 11.92 -5.79
CA ALA A 79 -2.14 13.24 -5.19
C ALA A 79 -2.60 13.05 -3.74
N ARG A 80 -1.91 13.71 -2.82
CA ARG A 80 -2.16 13.63 -1.38
C ARG A 80 -2.42 15.01 -0.85
N PHE A 81 -3.53 15.13 -0.17
CA PHE A 81 -3.98 16.38 0.46
C PHE A 81 -3.95 16.18 1.96
N ARG A 82 -3.51 17.20 2.67
CA ARG A 82 -3.53 17.25 4.13
C ARG A 82 -4.35 18.44 4.58
N GLU A 83 -5.05 18.29 5.67
CA GLU A 83 -5.73 19.39 6.32
C GLU A 83 -4.70 20.46 6.75
N CYS A 84 -4.99 21.69 6.46
CA CYS A 84 -4.22 22.86 6.85
C CYS A 84 -5.12 23.87 7.59
N CYS A 85 -4.68 25.11 7.69
CA CYS A 85 -5.38 26.19 8.38
C CYS A 85 -6.84 26.28 7.94
N ASN A 86 -7.77 26.43 8.91
CA ASN A 86 -9.21 26.59 8.69
C ASN A 86 -9.94 25.37 8.08
N SER A 87 -9.45 24.14 8.32
CA SER A 87 -10.04 22.90 7.79
C SER A 87 -10.04 22.80 6.26
N GLU A 88 -9.19 23.53 5.58
CA GLU A 88 -8.97 23.39 4.15
C GLU A 88 -7.97 22.27 3.86
N PHE A 89 -8.14 21.58 2.74
CA PHE A 89 -7.21 20.56 2.30
C PHE A 89 -6.26 21.13 1.22
N ALA A 90 -4.96 21.14 1.53
CA ALA A 90 -3.92 21.56 0.59
C ALA A 90 -3.16 20.35 0.05
N LEU A 91 -2.76 20.43 -1.23
CA LEU A 91 -1.87 19.43 -1.83
C LEU A 91 -0.53 19.45 -1.07
N ASN A 92 -0.18 18.34 -0.43
CA ASN A 92 1.08 18.21 0.30
C ASN A 92 2.07 17.27 -0.35
N GLN A 93 1.60 16.37 -1.23
CA GLN A 93 2.50 15.52 -2.01
C GLN A 93 1.88 15.09 -3.33
N SER A 94 2.67 15.10 -4.40
CA SER A 94 2.37 14.46 -5.68
C SER A 94 3.39 13.37 -5.98
N LEU A 95 3.00 12.35 -6.77
CA LEU A 95 3.90 11.28 -7.16
C LEU A 95 3.52 10.74 -8.54
N ILE A 96 4.53 10.54 -9.39
CA ILE A 96 4.42 9.78 -10.63
C ILE A 96 5.43 8.63 -10.56
N ARG A 97 4.99 7.41 -10.91
CA ARG A 97 5.81 6.19 -10.77
C ARG A 97 5.64 5.27 -11.98
N PRO A 98 6.46 5.39 -13.02
CA PRO A 98 6.59 4.39 -14.08
C PRO A 98 7.43 3.19 -13.64
N GLY A 99 7.19 2.04 -14.30
CA GLY A 99 7.98 0.84 -14.09
C GLY A 99 7.81 -0.17 -15.21
N ILE A 100 8.82 -1.03 -15.36
CA ILE A 100 8.80 -2.21 -16.21
C ILE A 100 8.95 -3.45 -15.35
N GLY A 101 8.29 -4.52 -15.72
CA GLY A 101 8.30 -5.75 -14.96
C GLY A 101 8.39 -6.99 -15.83
N TYR A 102 8.58 -8.12 -15.17
CA TYR A 102 8.60 -9.41 -15.82
C TYR A 102 7.86 -10.45 -14.96
N ALA A 103 6.96 -11.20 -15.58
CA ALA A 103 6.23 -12.30 -14.93
C ALA A 103 7.14 -13.54 -14.84
N LEU A 104 7.62 -13.84 -13.63
CA LEU A 104 8.40 -15.06 -13.36
C LEU A 104 7.50 -16.30 -13.44
N THR A 105 6.31 -16.18 -12.87
CA THR A 105 5.24 -17.19 -12.87
C THR A 105 3.88 -16.47 -13.01
N ASP A 106 2.79 -17.22 -13.08
CA ASP A 106 1.42 -16.66 -13.07
C ASP A 106 1.08 -15.92 -11.77
N ARG A 107 1.89 -16.10 -10.72
CA ARG A 107 1.66 -15.52 -9.39
C ARG A 107 2.76 -14.58 -8.93
N SER A 108 3.93 -14.60 -9.57
CA SER A 108 5.12 -13.87 -9.12
C SER A 108 5.65 -12.96 -10.22
N THR A 109 5.89 -11.70 -9.88
CA THR A 109 6.43 -10.71 -10.81
C THR A 109 7.58 -9.95 -10.14
N VAL A 110 8.55 -9.54 -10.95
CA VAL A 110 9.63 -8.63 -10.55
C VAL A 110 9.52 -7.35 -11.34
N TRP A 111 9.94 -6.24 -10.74
CA TRP A 111 9.78 -4.91 -11.30
C TRP A 111 10.99 -4.04 -11.02
N LEU A 112 11.29 -3.17 -11.96
CA LEU A 112 12.22 -2.06 -11.83
C LEU A 112 11.51 -0.79 -12.28
N GLY A 113 11.68 0.31 -11.56
CA GLY A 113 11.07 1.57 -11.97
C GLY A 113 11.67 2.79 -11.31
N TYR A 114 11.12 3.91 -11.70
CA TYR A 114 11.47 5.23 -11.22
C TYR A 114 10.24 5.87 -10.55
N ALA A 115 10.46 6.78 -9.62
CA ALA A 115 9.40 7.65 -9.12
C ALA A 115 9.92 9.06 -8.91
N HIS A 116 9.12 10.03 -9.32
CA HIS A 116 9.29 11.44 -9.01
C HIS A 116 8.24 11.85 -7.98
N VAL A 117 8.68 12.53 -6.92
CA VAL A 117 7.83 12.95 -5.82
C VAL A 117 8.04 14.43 -5.56
N GLY A 118 6.98 15.22 -5.67
CA GLY A 118 6.92 16.60 -5.20
C GLY A 118 6.34 16.64 -3.80
N ASN A 119 7.06 17.22 -2.84
CA ASN A 119 6.57 17.49 -1.49
C ASN A 119 6.35 18.99 -1.35
N TYR A 120 5.13 19.40 -1.00
CA TYR A 120 4.72 20.79 -0.87
C TYR A 120 4.58 21.13 0.61
N LEU A 121 5.46 22.01 1.09
CA LEU A 121 5.49 22.43 2.50
C LEU A 121 4.51 23.58 2.74
N PRO A 122 4.08 23.82 4.01
CA PRO A 122 3.15 24.89 4.34
C PRO A 122 3.61 26.30 3.96
N ASP A 123 4.91 26.51 3.81
CA ASP A 123 5.52 27.79 3.39
C ASP A 123 5.62 27.92 1.84
N ASN A 124 4.89 27.09 1.07
CA ASN A 124 4.93 26.98 -0.39
C ASN A 124 6.31 26.54 -0.94
N THR A 125 7.21 26.05 -0.11
CA THR A 125 8.47 25.42 -0.56
C THR A 125 8.16 24.06 -1.18
N GLU A 126 8.67 23.80 -2.37
CA GLU A 126 8.64 22.49 -3.00
C GLU A 126 9.97 21.77 -2.79
N VAL A 127 9.91 20.53 -2.30
CA VAL A 127 11.06 19.64 -2.16
C VAL A 127 10.86 18.44 -3.08
N GLN A 128 11.68 18.33 -4.10
CA GLN A 128 11.61 17.24 -5.08
C GLN A 128 12.48 16.07 -4.64
N GLU A 129 11.92 14.87 -4.82
CA GLU A 129 12.59 13.61 -4.52
C GLU A 129 12.50 12.65 -5.70
N SER A 130 13.64 12.09 -6.09
CA SER A 130 13.75 11.03 -7.09
C SER A 130 13.96 9.69 -6.40
N ARG A 131 13.35 8.62 -6.96
CA ARG A 131 13.50 7.26 -6.43
C ARG A 131 13.72 6.29 -7.59
N ILE A 132 14.65 5.37 -7.41
CA ILE A 132 14.68 4.10 -8.15
C ILE A 132 14.13 3.03 -7.22
N TRP A 133 13.30 2.14 -7.76
CA TRP A 133 12.71 1.09 -6.95
C TRP A 133 12.78 -0.26 -7.66
N GLN A 134 13.04 -1.30 -6.88
CA GLN A 134 12.96 -2.70 -7.24
C GLN A 134 11.86 -3.35 -6.42
N GLN A 135 11.09 -4.24 -7.05
CA GLN A 135 9.96 -4.85 -6.38
C GLN A 135 9.80 -6.31 -6.79
N PHE A 136 9.51 -7.13 -5.82
CA PHE A 136 8.95 -8.46 -5.99
C PHE A 136 7.49 -8.44 -5.52
N MET A 137 6.60 -9.01 -6.32
CA MET A 137 5.18 -9.13 -5.97
C MET A 137 4.72 -10.57 -6.19
N TRP A 138 4.02 -11.09 -5.19
CA TRP A 138 3.34 -12.37 -5.25
C TRP A 138 1.85 -12.15 -5.02
N SER A 139 1.00 -12.80 -5.85
CA SER A 139 -0.46 -12.74 -5.71
C SER A 139 -1.04 -14.14 -5.90
N GLY A 140 -2.01 -14.49 -5.08
CA GLY A 140 -2.66 -15.79 -5.14
C GLY A 140 -4.08 -15.74 -4.62
N SER A 141 -4.91 -16.65 -5.13
CA SER A 141 -6.28 -16.84 -4.65
C SER A 141 -6.31 -17.94 -3.59
N THR A 142 -7.13 -17.74 -2.59
CA THR A 142 -7.46 -18.72 -1.55
C THR A 142 -8.97 -18.99 -1.57
N PRO A 143 -9.48 -20.02 -0.92
CA PRO A 143 -10.92 -20.24 -0.80
C PRO A 143 -11.68 -19.08 -0.13
N LEU A 144 -10.97 -18.20 0.59
CA LEU A 144 -11.55 -17.05 1.28
C LEU A 144 -11.47 -15.76 0.47
N GLY A 145 -10.55 -15.65 -0.49
CA GLY A 145 -10.32 -14.44 -1.25
C GLY A 145 -8.91 -14.36 -1.82
N ALA A 146 -8.52 -13.19 -2.30
CA ALA A 146 -7.22 -12.96 -2.90
C ALA A 146 -6.22 -12.37 -1.89
N PHE A 147 -4.99 -12.89 -1.90
CA PHE A 147 -3.88 -12.38 -1.11
C PHE A 147 -2.80 -11.84 -2.02
N THR A 148 -2.21 -10.70 -1.65
CA THR A 148 -1.07 -10.09 -2.34
C THR A 148 0.01 -9.73 -1.32
N SER A 149 1.25 -10.09 -1.63
CA SER A 149 2.46 -9.65 -0.92
C SER A 149 3.34 -8.87 -1.87
N ARG A 150 3.90 -7.76 -1.42
CA ARG A 150 4.81 -6.91 -2.20
C ARG A 150 5.97 -6.47 -1.34
N THR A 151 7.17 -6.87 -1.74
CA THR A 151 8.43 -6.41 -1.16
C THR A 151 9.05 -5.40 -2.11
N ARG A 152 9.47 -4.23 -1.62
CA ARG A 152 10.08 -3.17 -2.42
C ARG A 152 11.31 -2.62 -1.72
N LEU A 153 12.36 -2.40 -2.50
CA LEU A 153 13.52 -1.60 -2.14
C LEU A 153 13.47 -0.28 -2.91
N GLU A 154 13.79 0.82 -2.26
CA GLU A 154 13.83 2.15 -2.87
C GLU A 154 15.17 2.81 -2.54
N GLN A 155 15.87 3.32 -3.56
CA GLN A 155 16.94 4.28 -3.43
C GLN A 155 16.36 5.66 -3.68
N ARG A 156 16.63 6.60 -2.80
CA ARG A 156 15.95 7.89 -2.72
C ARG A 156 16.96 9.03 -2.70
N TRP A 157 16.71 10.07 -3.48
CA TRP A 157 17.54 11.28 -3.54
C TRP A 157 16.64 12.49 -3.46
N GLN A 158 17.05 13.47 -2.69
CA GLN A 158 16.42 14.79 -2.69
C GLN A 158 17.26 15.81 -3.44
N ALA A 159 16.62 16.78 -4.08
CA ALA A 159 17.30 17.77 -4.91
C ALA A 159 18.38 18.58 -4.17
N ASN A 160 18.20 18.80 -2.87
CA ASN A 160 19.10 19.59 -2.04
C ASN A 160 19.90 18.74 -1.02
N GLY A 161 19.85 17.40 -1.17
CA GLY A 161 20.54 16.47 -0.28
C GLY A 161 21.76 15.84 -0.96
N SER A 162 22.81 15.55 -0.19
CA SER A 162 24.00 14.84 -0.69
C SER A 162 23.88 13.32 -0.59
N ASP A 163 23.01 12.83 0.29
CA ASP A 163 22.96 11.42 0.63
C ASP A 163 21.95 10.63 -0.20
N THR A 164 22.27 9.35 -0.42
CA THR A 164 21.33 8.37 -0.95
C THR A 164 20.65 7.64 0.21
N GLY A 165 19.33 7.82 0.32
CA GLY A 165 18.50 7.06 1.26
C GLY A 165 18.09 5.71 0.68
N SER A 166 18.22 4.66 1.47
CA SER A 166 17.75 3.32 1.12
C SER A 166 16.60 2.93 2.02
N ARG A 167 15.48 2.48 1.43
CA ARG A 167 14.28 2.11 2.18
C ARG A 167 13.72 0.77 1.73
N PHE A 168 13.46 -0.08 2.70
CA PHE A 168 12.71 -1.32 2.54
C PHE A 168 11.24 -1.08 2.81
N ARG A 169 10.36 -1.75 2.03
CA ARG A 169 8.91 -1.71 2.22
C ARG A 169 8.33 -3.11 2.09
N GLN A 170 7.47 -3.47 3.02
CA GLN A 170 6.71 -4.72 2.98
C GLN A 170 5.22 -4.43 3.04
N PHE A 171 4.48 -4.94 2.08
CA PHE A 171 3.04 -4.76 1.94
C PHE A 171 2.34 -6.11 1.89
N PHE A 172 1.22 -6.22 2.59
CA PHE A 172 0.31 -7.34 2.55
C PHE A 172 -1.11 -6.87 2.35
N GLN A 173 -1.84 -7.48 1.43
CA GLN A 173 -3.26 -7.20 1.20
C GLN A 173 -4.06 -8.48 1.17
N PHE A 174 -5.25 -8.40 1.73
CA PHE A 174 -6.28 -9.42 1.56
C PHE A 174 -7.57 -8.78 1.06
N SER A 175 -8.24 -9.45 0.10
CA SER A 175 -9.52 -9.02 -0.48
C SER A 175 -10.52 -10.16 -0.41
N TRP A 176 -11.66 -9.93 0.26
CA TRP A 176 -12.76 -10.89 0.40
C TRP A 176 -13.94 -10.51 -0.47
N PRO A 177 -14.39 -11.35 -1.39
CA PRO A 177 -15.65 -11.11 -2.11
C PRO A 177 -16.81 -11.04 -1.12
N ILE A 178 -17.66 -10.02 -1.26
CA ILE A 178 -18.87 -9.88 -0.45
C ILE A 178 -20.01 -10.62 -1.17
N ALA A 179 -20.42 -11.75 -0.62
CA ALA A 179 -21.32 -12.70 -1.29
C ALA A 179 -22.69 -12.11 -1.75
N PHE A 180 -23.19 -11.10 -1.02
CA PHE A 180 -24.49 -10.48 -1.32
C PHE A 180 -24.36 -9.17 -2.12
N LEU A 181 -23.13 -8.71 -2.43
CA LEU A 181 -22.85 -7.53 -3.23
C LEU A 181 -21.96 -7.94 -4.42
N PRO A 182 -22.54 -8.14 -5.62
CA PRO A 182 -21.76 -8.51 -6.80
C PRO A 182 -20.65 -7.49 -7.12
N ALA A 183 -19.54 -7.97 -7.63
CA ALA A 183 -18.37 -7.17 -8.00
C ALA A 183 -17.73 -6.36 -6.85
N THR A 184 -18.08 -6.67 -5.60
CA THR A 184 -17.63 -5.93 -4.41
C THR A 184 -16.77 -6.82 -3.53
N ASP A 185 -15.65 -6.26 -3.06
CA ASP A 185 -14.73 -6.89 -2.11
C ASP A 185 -14.57 -6.05 -0.86
N PHE A 186 -14.48 -6.68 0.29
CA PHE A 186 -13.90 -6.08 1.48
C PHE A 186 -12.37 -6.18 1.38
N VAL A 187 -11.66 -5.08 1.57
CA VAL A 187 -10.21 -4.98 1.36
C VAL A 187 -9.54 -4.50 2.63
N VAL A 188 -8.52 -5.25 3.08
CA VAL A 188 -7.61 -4.81 4.14
C VAL A 188 -6.17 -4.94 3.66
N TRP A 189 -5.33 -4.00 4.05
CA TRP A 189 -3.89 -4.10 3.80
C TRP A 189 -3.08 -3.37 4.87
N ASP A 190 -1.83 -3.79 4.98
CA ASP A 190 -0.81 -3.18 5.81
C ASP A 190 0.47 -2.98 5.02
N GLU A 191 1.18 -1.88 5.26
CA GLU A 191 2.48 -1.61 4.67
C GLU A 191 3.43 -0.98 5.69
N ALA A 192 4.51 -1.68 5.98
CA ALA A 192 5.62 -1.19 6.79
C ALA A 192 6.74 -0.61 5.91
N PHE A 193 7.35 0.46 6.39
CA PHE A 193 8.47 1.16 5.74
C PHE A 193 9.64 1.24 6.72
N VAL A 194 10.81 0.77 6.31
CA VAL A 194 12.02 0.77 7.13
C VAL A 194 13.14 1.42 6.36
N ASN A 195 13.68 2.53 6.88
CA ASN A 195 14.89 3.15 6.36
C ASN A 195 16.12 2.30 6.76
N LEU A 196 16.92 1.92 5.79
CA LEU A 196 18.08 1.05 5.98
C LEU A 196 19.32 1.83 6.42
N ASN A 197 19.34 3.14 6.16
CA ASN A 197 20.39 4.06 6.58
C ASN A 197 19.80 5.40 6.99
N GLN A 198 20.59 6.15 7.73
CA GLN A 198 20.32 7.56 8.02
C GLN A 198 20.81 8.40 6.84
N THR A 199 20.10 9.50 6.55
CA THR A 199 20.47 10.44 5.50
C THR A 199 20.42 11.86 6.02
N ASP A 200 21.35 12.68 5.54
CA ASP A 200 21.31 14.13 5.69
C ASP A 200 20.84 14.75 4.35
N TRP A 201 19.58 15.14 4.30
CA TRP A 201 18.98 15.84 3.16
C TRP A 201 18.74 17.32 3.45
N GLY A 202 19.47 17.85 4.43
CA GLY A 202 19.36 19.23 4.86
C GLY A 202 18.45 19.41 6.08
N PRO A 203 18.30 20.64 6.58
CA PRO A 203 17.72 20.91 7.90
C PRO A 203 16.23 20.59 8.04
N ARG A 204 15.53 20.37 6.93
CA ARG A 204 14.07 20.17 6.94
C ARG A 204 13.62 18.72 6.74
N VAL A 205 14.50 17.85 6.24
CA VAL A 205 14.11 16.47 5.89
C VAL A 205 15.27 15.55 6.18
N GLN A 206 15.16 14.81 7.27
CA GLN A 206 16.10 13.73 7.61
C GLN A 206 15.35 12.40 7.55
N ALA A 207 15.99 11.38 6.98
CA ALA A 207 15.51 10.01 7.12
C ALA A 207 16.36 9.32 8.17
N HIS A 208 15.76 8.99 9.30
CA HIS A 208 16.42 8.23 10.36
C HIS A 208 16.37 6.74 10.02
N GLN A 209 17.43 5.99 10.35
CA GLN A 209 17.46 4.54 10.23
C GLN A 209 16.42 3.92 11.16
N GLY A 210 15.73 2.86 10.68
CA GLY A 210 14.69 2.16 11.43
C GLY A 210 13.30 2.35 10.83
N LEU A 211 12.26 2.18 11.65
CA LEU A 211 10.87 2.32 11.21
C LEU A 211 10.59 3.75 10.76
N ASP A 212 10.30 3.94 9.48
CA ASP A 212 9.94 5.24 8.88
C ASP A 212 8.45 5.54 9.08
N GLN A 213 7.62 4.55 8.79
CA GLN A 213 6.17 4.62 8.98
C GLN A 213 5.53 3.24 8.83
N ASN A 214 4.30 3.12 9.34
CA ASN A 214 3.39 2.02 9.06
C ASN A 214 2.07 2.56 8.54
N ARG A 215 1.42 1.83 7.64
CA ARG A 215 0.11 2.17 7.09
C ARG A 215 -0.79 0.97 7.14
N GLY A 216 -1.91 1.10 7.83
CA GLY A 216 -2.99 0.13 7.86
C GLY A 216 -4.22 0.68 7.13
N PHE A 217 -4.91 -0.15 6.35
CA PHE A 217 -6.08 0.24 5.57
C PHE A 217 -7.22 -0.75 5.70
N VAL A 218 -8.43 -0.22 5.72
CA VAL A 218 -9.67 -0.97 5.62
C VAL A 218 -10.64 -0.26 4.68
N GLY A 219 -11.25 -0.99 3.76
CA GLY A 219 -12.16 -0.38 2.79
C GLY A 219 -12.93 -1.37 1.93
N ILE A 220 -13.59 -0.81 0.94
CA ILE A 220 -14.43 -1.53 -0.02
C ILE A 220 -13.85 -1.33 -1.43
N GLY A 221 -13.68 -2.44 -2.13
CA GLY A 221 -13.33 -2.45 -3.54
C GLY A 221 -14.57 -2.76 -4.38
N TYR A 222 -14.77 -2.01 -5.46
CA TYR A 222 -15.82 -2.23 -6.43
C TYR A 222 -15.23 -2.35 -7.84
N ARG A 223 -15.58 -3.41 -8.55
CA ARG A 223 -15.17 -3.67 -9.94
C ARG A 223 -16.18 -3.09 -10.90
N ILE A 224 -15.82 -1.98 -11.53
CA ILE A 224 -16.69 -1.26 -12.48
C ILE A 224 -16.74 -2.01 -13.82
N SER A 225 -15.58 -2.51 -14.28
CA SER A 225 -15.46 -3.38 -15.47
C SER A 225 -14.39 -4.44 -15.21
N PRO A 226 -14.15 -5.40 -16.12
CA PRO A 226 -13.04 -6.34 -15.98
C PRO A 226 -11.68 -5.66 -15.79
N GLU A 227 -11.50 -4.49 -16.40
CA GLU A 227 -10.24 -3.72 -16.38
C GLU A 227 -10.20 -2.67 -15.26
N ILE A 228 -11.36 -2.22 -14.74
CA ILE A 228 -11.43 -1.07 -13.82
C ILE A 228 -11.94 -1.50 -12.45
N LYS A 229 -11.13 -1.30 -11.43
CA LYS A 229 -11.50 -1.48 -10.03
C LYS A 229 -11.21 -0.23 -9.23
N THR A 230 -12.17 0.22 -8.44
CA THR A 230 -11.98 1.31 -7.46
C THR A 230 -11.99 0.74 -6.05
N VAL A 231 -11.11 1.25 -5.20
CA VAL A 231 -11.06 0.93 -3.77
C VAL A 231 -11.13 2.23 -2.99
N ILE A 232 -12.08 2.32 -2.05
CA ILE A 232 -12.25 3.46 -1.16
C ILE A 232 -12.28 2.98 0.29
N GLY A 233 -11.64 3.71 1.18
CA GLY A 233 -11.65 3.35 2.59
C GLY A 233 -10.80 4.26 3.46
N TYR A 234 -10.72 3.87 4.72
CA TYR A 234 -9.92 4.52 5.74
C TYR A 234 -8.51 3.94 5.76
N MET A 235 -7.52 4.81 5.81
CA MET A 235 -6.13 4.47 6.03
C MET A 235 -5.61 5.21 7.25
N ASN A 236 -5.01 4.47 8.16
CA ASN A 236 -4.22 4.99 9.26
C ASN A 236 -2.75 5.02 8.85
N GLN A 237 -2.06 6.12 9.10
CA GLN A 237 -0.61 6.23 8.89
C GLN A 237 0.06 6.64 10.19
N TYR A 238 0.82 5.74 10.78
CA TYR A 238 1.67 6.00 11.94
C TYR A 238 3.09 6.37 11.49
N ILE A 239 3.64 7.45 12.03
CA ILE A 239 4.99 7.94 11.76
C ILE A 239 5.67 8.18 13.12
N PRO A 240 6.61 7.29 13.53
CA PRO A 240 7.33 7.46 14.76
C PRO A 240 8.23 8.69 14.69
N SER A 241 8.31 9.42 15.79
CA SER A 241 9.29 10.49 15.95
C SER A 241 10.63 9.90 16.35
N HIS A 242 11.72 10.42 15.79
CA HIS A 242 13.08 10.07 16.15
C HIS A 242 13.76 11.20 16.96
N SER A 243 12.98 12.18 17.42
CA SER A 243 13.41 13.31 18.25
C SER A 243 12.51 13.43 19.49
N ALA A 244 12.68 14.49 20.28
CA ALA A 244 11.77 14.81 21.38
C ALA A 244 10.38 15.28 20.92
N ALA A 245 10.10 15.30 19.61
CA ALA A 245 8.79 15.59 19.06
C ALA A 245 7.84 14.37 19.23
N ASN A 246 6.53 14.63 19.17
CA ASN A 246 5.51 13.59 19.30
C ASN A 246 5.43 12.71 18.05
N ASP A 247 5.06 11.45 18.25
CA ASP A 247 4.67 10.55 17.16
C ASP A 247 3.45 11.11 16.43
N ARG A 248 3.32 10.78 15.15
CA ARG A 248 2.23 11.27 14.31
C ARG A 248 1.32 10.15 13.86
N MET A 249 0.01 10.40 13.95
CA MET A 249 -1.04 9.53 13.46
C MET A 249 -1.90 10.30 12.45
N ASN A 250 -1.87 9.89 11.19
CA ASN A 250 -2.68 10.53 10.15
C ASN A 250 -3.89 9.67 9.82
N HIS A 251 -5.08 10.30 9.80
CA HIS A 251 -6.35 9.71 9.45
C HIS A 251 -6.70 10.08 8.01
N ILE A 252 -6.73 9.11 7.11
CA ILE A 252 -6.73 9.39 5.68
C ILE A 252 -7.91 8.70 5.00
N LEU A 253 -8.71 9.48 4.27
CA LEU A 253 -9.62 8.94 3.28
C LEU A 253 -8.80 8.59 2.02
N SER A 254 -8.74 7.31 1.69
CA SER A 254 -7.97 6.81 0.54
C SER A 254 -8.88 6.34 -0.58
N VAL A 255 -8.65 6.85 -1.78
CA VAL A 255 -9.34 6.46 -3.01
C VAL A 255 -8.30 5.97 -4.02
N THR A 256 -8.43 4.73 -4.47
CA THR A 256 -7.54 4.13 -5.46
C THR A 256 -8.33 3.61 -6.65
N VAL A 257 -7.91 3.96 -7.85
CA VAL A 257 -8.42 3.42 -9.11
C VAL A 257 -7.34 2.55 -9.73
N PHE A 258 -7.67 1.29 -10.02
CA PHE A 258 -6.84 0.35 -10.77
C PHE A 258 -7.36 0.20 -12.18
N LEU A 259 -6.45 0.27 -13.16
CA LEU A 259 -6.69 0.09 -14.57
C LEU A 259 -5.80 -1.07 -15.04
N ASP A 260 -6.38 -2.27 -15.21
CA ASP A 260 -5.66 -3.50 -15.49
C ASP A 260 -5.83 -3.91 -16.95
N TYR A 261 -4.78 -3.76 -17.77
CA TYR A 261 -4.75 -4.06 -19.21
C TYR A 261 -3.86 -5.27 -19.50
N PHE A 262 -4.31 -6.46 -19.13
CA PHE A 262 -3.60 -7.71 -19.39
C PHE A 262 -4.25 -8.47 -20.56
N LYS A 263 -3.49 -8.67 -21.64
CA LYS A 263 -3.90 -9.55 -22.72
C LYS A 263 -3.62 -11.00 -22.33
N ASN A 264 -4.65 -11.82 -22.38
CA ASN A 264 -4.59 -13.28 -22.12
C ASN A 264 -3.98 -14.07 -23.28
#